data_e08dce5ec9fc9e00cab447269d093e98
#
_entry.id   e08dce5ec9fc9e00cab447269d093e98
#
_cell.length_a   1.000
_cell.length_b   1.000
_cell.length_c   1.000
_cell.angle_alpha   90.00
_cell.angle_beta   90.00
_cell.angle_gamma   90.00
#
_symmetry.space_group_name_H-M   'P 1'
#
loop_
_entity.id
_entity.type
_entity.pdbx_description
1 polymer ?
#
loop_
_entity_poly.entity_id
_entity_poly.type
_entity_poly.pdbx_seq_one_letter_code
_entity_poly.pdbx_strand_id
1 'polypeptide(L)'
;ELDFNLGDRETIVSSRIVFYKNPIVTNAVEELFLNGESLELISINVDGLDASYELKEDGLFLLNPPDDFVLEVQVRIHPESKTDLNGLYQSSGNFCTQCEAMGFRQITYYLDRPDVLSVFTTKINANREHYPVLLSNGNLIEETNNQAIWHDPAPKPCYLFALVAGKLDFLQDEYITSTGRKVDLRVYVEP
;
A
#
# COMPACT_ATOMS: atom_id res chain seq x y z
N GLU A 1 6.87 2.22 -3.19
CA GLU A 1 5.91 3.28 -3.51
C GLU A 1 4.59 2.64 -3.92
N LEU A 2 3.48 3.20 -3.41
CA LEU A 2 2.12 2.78 -3.75
C LEU A 2 1.35 4.00 -4.25
N ASP A 3 0.67 3.88 -5.38
CA ASP A 3 -0.21 4.91 -5.95
C ASP A 3 -1.62 4.33 -6.06
N PHE A 4 -2.54 4.89 -5.29
CA PHE A 4 -3.95 4.49 -5.24
C PHE A 4 -4.79 5.50 -6.03
N ASN A 5 -5.52 5.02 -7.02
CA ASN A 5 -6.58 5.78 -7.68
C ASN A 5 -7.92 5.25 -7.17
N LEU A 6 -8.43 5.88 -6.11
CA LEU A 6 -9.67 5.47 -5.44
C LEU A 6 -10.88 5.87 -6.28
N GLY A 7 -11.67 4.91 -6.70
CA GLY A 7 -12.91 5.10 -7.45
C GLY A 7 -14.11 4.43 -6.77
N ASP A 8 -15.32 4.83 -7.17
CA ASP A 8 -16.55 4.38 -6.53
C ASP A 8 -16.86 2.88 -6.72
N ARG A 9 -16.32 2.25 -7.77
CA ARG A 9 -16.57 0.85 -8.12
C ARG A 9 -15.32 0.00 -8.20
N GLU A 10 -14.19 0.63 -8.37
CA GLU A 10 -12.91 -0.02 -8.48
C GLU A 10 -11.81 0.90 -7.98
N THR A 11 -10.73 0.34 -7.54
CA THR A 11 -9.51 1.07 -7.22
C THR A 11 -8.37 0.47 -8.04
N ILE A 12 -7.61 1.34 -8.72
CA ILE A 12 -6.36 0.95 -9.38
C ILE A 12 -5.23 1.22 -8.42
N VAL A 13 -4.43 0.19 -8.17
CA VAL A 13 -3.22 0.28 -7.34
C VAL A 13 -2.01 0.04 -8.23
N SER A 14 -1.13 1.03 -8.30
CA SER A 14 0.19 0.89 -8.92
C SER A 14 1.24 0.81 -7.83
N SER A 15 2.02 -0.25 -7.82
CA SER A 15 3.13 -0.44 -6.89
C SER A 15 4.46 -0.42 -7.62
N ARG A 16 5.45 0.26 -7.03
CA ARG A 16 6.84 0.27 -7.48
C ARG A 16 7.72 -0.16 -6.32
N ILE A 17 8.34 -1.32 -6.46
CA ILE A 17 9.09 -1.99 -5.41
C ILE A 17 10.53 -2.18 -5.87
N VAL A 18 11.49 -1.75 -5.07
CA VAL A 18 12.91 -2.00 -5.32
C VAL A 18 13.32 -3.24 -4.56
N PHE A 19 13.80 -4.24 -5.28
CA PHE A 19 14.32 -5.47 -4.72
C PHE A 19 15.84 -5.47 -4.74
N TYR A 20 16.42 -5.98 -3.66
CA TYR A 20 17.85 -6.25 -3.55
C TYR A 20 18.03 -7.69 -3.13
N LYS A 21 18.92 -8.40 -3.81
CA LYS A 21 19.27 -9.75 -3.43
C LYS A 21 19.92 -9.78 -2.05
N ASN A 22 19.46 -10.70 -1.23
CA ASN A 22 20.15 -10.95 0.05
C ASN A 22 21.57 -11.48 -0.22
N PRO A 23 22.63 -10.76 0.21
CA PRO A 23 24.02 -11.15 -0.07
C PRO A 23 24.44 -12.49 0.53
N ILE A 24 23.66 -13.05 1.46
CA ILE A 24 23.89 -14.38 2.04
C ILE A 24 23.48 -15.48 1.05
N VAL A 25 22.56 -15.18 0.13
CA VAL A 25 22.08 -16.14 -0.89
C VAL A 25 23.01 -16.10 -2.09
N THR A 26 23.81 -17.15 -2.26
CA THR A 26 24.85 -17.23 -3.32
C THR A 26 24.32 -17.78 -4.65
N ASN A 27 23.21 -18.50 -4.63
CA ASN A 27 22.62 -19.06 -5.85
C ASN A 27 21.77 -18.03 -6.58
N ALA A 28 21.63 -18.20 -7.90
CA ALA A 28 20.65 -17.45 -8.67
C ALA A 28 19.23 -17.74 -8.16
N VAL A 29 18.38 -16.72 -8.18
CA VAL A 29 16.94 -16.88 -7.87
C VAL A 29 16.24 -17.20 -9.17
N GLU A 30 15.80 -18.45 -9.34
CA GLU A 30 15.07 -18.90 -10.52
C GLU A 30 13.61 -18.42 -10.49
N GLU A 31 13.02 -18.38 -9.29
CA GLU A 31 11.64 -17.96 -9.07
C GLU A 31 11.52 -17.13 -7.80
N LEU A 32 10.77 -16.04 -7.87
CA LEU A 32 10.39 -15.22 -6.71
C LEU A 32 8.88 -15.26 -6.54
N PHE A 33 8.41 -15.87 -5.46
CA PHE A 33 6.97 -15.88 -5.16
C PHE A 33 6.53 -14.59 -4.48
N LEU A 34 5.48 -13.97 -5.02
CA LEU A 34 4.80 -12.81 -4.46
C LEU A 34 3.36 -13.19 -4.12
N ASN A 35 2.98 -13.01 -2.86
CA ASN A 35 1.61 -13.25 -2.41
C ASN A 35 0.65 -12.26 -3.08
N GLY A 36 -0.53 -12.73 -3.46
CA GLY A 36 -1.58 -11.90 -4.06
C GLY A 36 -2.91 -12.64 -4.05
N GLU A 37 -3.93 -12.02 -3.51
CA GLU A 37 -5.29 -12.59 -3.40
C GLU A 37 -6.32 -11.57 -3.86
N SER A 38 -7.31 -12.04 -4.64
CA SER A 38 -8.42 -11.22 -5.15
C SER A 38 -7.96 -9.98 -5.94
N LEU A 39 -6.86 -10.11 -6.69
CA LEU A 39 -6.27 -9.08 -7.52
C LEU A 39 -6.54 -9.36 -9.00
N GLU A 40 -6.98 -8.35 -9.74
CA GLU A 40 -6.97 -8.38 -11.20
C GLU A 40 -5.67 -7.74 -11.70
N LEU A 41 -4.72 -8.55 -12.18
CA LEU A 41 -3.45 -8.06 -12.73
C LEU A 41 -3.69 -7.30 -14.04
N ILE A 42 -3.25 -6.04 -14.10
CA ILE A 42 -3.32 -5.21 -15.31
C ILE A 42 -1.98 -5.25 -16.04
N SER A 43 -0.87 -5.03 -15.31
CA SER A 43 0.48 -5.07 -15.87
C SER A 43 1.52 -5.42 -14.81
N ILE A 44 2.63 -6.01 -15.26
CA ILE A 44 3.79 -6.30 -14.42
C ILE A 44 5.07 -6.13 -15.25
N ASN A 45 5.98 -5.29 -14.75
CA ASN A 45 7.24 -4.99 -15.40
C ASN A 45 8.42 -5.16 -14.44
N VAL A 46 9.55 -5.57 -14.96
CA VAL A 46 10.85 -5.62 -14.30
C VAL A 46 11.77 -4.66 -15.04
N ASP A 47 12.29 -3.65 -14.35
CA ASP A 47 13.15 -2.60 -14.92
C ASP A 47 12.57 -1.93 -16.18
N GLY A 48 11.24 -1.75 -16.19
CA GLY A 48 10.50 -1.15 -17.29
C GLY A 48 10.24 -2.05 -18.48
N LEU A 49 10.59 -3.34 -18.43
CA LEU A 49 10.31 -4.35 -19.45
C LEU A 49 9.24 -5.34 -18.96
N ASP A 50 8.45 -5.89 -19.87
CA ASP A 50 7.46 -6.90 -19.56
C ASP A 50 8.10 -8.07 -18.81
N ALA A 51 7.57 -8.41 -17.65
CA ALA A 51 8.07 -9.49 -16.81
C ALA A 51 7.61 -10.86 -17.29
N SER A 52 8.45 -11.87 -17.08
CA SER A 52 8.06 -13.27 -17.23
C SER A 52 7.52 -13.79 -15.90
N TYR A 53 6.29 -14.29 -15.87
CA TYR A 53 5.64 -14.72 -14.63
C TYR A 53 4.63 -15.85 -14.84
N GLU A 54 4.30 -16.54 -13.75
CA GLU A 54 3.19 -17.50 -13.67
C GLU A 54 2.21 -17.09 -12.57
N LEU A 55 0.94 -16.94 -12.90
CA LEU A 55 -0.13 -16.73 -11.92
C LEU A 55 -0.48 -18.04 -11.20
N LYS A 56 -0.73 -17.92 -9.89
CA LYS A 56 -1.26 -18.96 -9.02
C LYS A 56 -2.47 -18.43 -8.26
N GLU A 57 -3.18 -19.31 -7.56
CA GLU A 57 -4.37 -18.96 -6.78
C GLU A 57 -4.05 -17.98 -5.63
N ASP A 58 -2.88 -18.11 -5.00
CA ASP A 58 -2.42 -17.35 -3.83
C ASP A 58 -1.31 -16.33 -4.12
N GLY A 59 -1.02 -16.09 -5.42
CA GLY A 59 -0.01 -15.12 -5.82
C GLY A 59 0.52 -15.30 -7.24
N LEU A 60 1.75 -14.89 -7.45
CA LEU A 60 2.48 -15.12 -8.70
C LEU A 60 3.94 -15.51 -8.45
N PHE A 61 4.50 -16.29 -9.37
CA PHE A 61 5.94 -16.51 -9.47
C PHE A 61 6.49 -15.56 -10.54
N LEU A 62 7.42 -14.70 -10.14
CA LEU A 62 8.26 -13.94 -11.07
C LEU A 62 9.43 -14.84 -11.48
N LEU A 63 9.59 -15.07 -12.77
CA LEU A 63 10.55 -16.03 -13.31
C LEU A 63 11.89 -15.36 -13.64
N ASN A 64 12.98 -15.96 -13.17
CA ASN A 64 14.36 -15.53 -13.42
C ASN A 64 14.58 -14.00 -13.20
N PRO A 65 14.15 -13.44 -12.05
CA PRO A 65 14.38 -12.03 -11.79
C PRO A 65 15.88 -11.73 -11.67
N PRO A 66 16.35 -10.52 -12.04
CA PRO A 66 17.71 -10.09 -11.74
C PRO A 66 18.00 -10.08 -10.23
N ASP A 67 19.26 -10.01 -9.84
CA ASP A 67 19.66 -9.94 -8.44
C ASP A 67 19.14 -8.65 -7.76
N ASP A 68 19.24 -7.53 -8.45
CA ASP A 68 18.68 -6.23 -8.03
C ASP A 68 17.79 -5.71 -9.16
N PHE A 69 16.57 -5.31 -8.84
CA PHE A 69 15.62 -4.82 -9.84
C PHE A 69 14.51 -3.96 -9.25
N VAL A 70 13.82 -3.26 -10.12
CA VAL A 70 12.58 -2.55 -9.83
C VAL A 70 11.41 -3.34 -10.41
N LEU A 71 10.50 -3.76 -9.55
CA LEU A 71 9.23 -4.36 -9.94
C LEU A 71 8.15 -3.28 -9.95
N GLU A 72 7.45 -3.14 -11.08
CA GLU A 72 6.28 -2.30 -11.23
C GLU A 72 5.07 -3.17 -11.52
N VAL A 73 4.06 -3.08 -10.66
CA VAL A 73 2.83 -3.86 -10.78
C VAL A 73 1.64 -2.93 -10.75
N GLN A 74 0.69 -3.14 -11.64
CA GLN A 74 -0.60 -2.48 -11.59
C GLN A 74 -1.71 -3.52 -11.46
N VAL A 75 -2.58 -3.32 -10.48
CA VAL A 75 -3.73 -4.19 -10.23
C VAL A 75 -5.01 -3.38 -10.10
N ARG A 76 -6.14 -4.04 -10.39
CA ARG A 76 -7.48 -3.57 -10.04
C ARG A 76 -8.01 -4.36 -8.87
N ILE A 77 -8.61 -3.66 -7.92
CA ILE A 77 -9.29 -4.23 -6.75
C ILE A 77 -10.66 -3.59 -6.59
N HIS A 78 -11.57 -4.25 -5.86
CA HIS A 78 -12.96 -3.84 -5.66
C HIS A 78 -13.30 -3.67 -4.18
N PRO A 79 -12.83 -2.58 -3.52
CA PRO A 79 -13.03 -2.36 -2.09
C PRO A 79 -14.50 -2.27 -1.68
N GLU A 80 -15.37 -1.77 -2.57
CA GLU A 80 -16.80 -1.57 -2.33
C GLU A 80 -17.58 -2.88 -2.19
N SER A 81 -17.09 -3.95 -2.79
CA SER A 81 -17.74 -5.28 -2.77
C SER A 81 -17.22 -6.20 -1.69
N LYS A 82 -16.18 -5.79 -0.94
CA LYS A 82 -15.56 -6.60 0.10
C LYS A 82 -16.42 -6.71 1.35
N THR A 83 -16.62 -7.94 1.80
CA THR A 83 -17.36 -8.27 3.03
C THR A 83 -16.46 -8.86 4.12
N ASP A 84 -15.25 -9.28 3.77
CA ASP A 84 -14.27 -9.87 4.69
C ASP A 84 -13.48 -8.82 5.49
N LEU A 85 -13.63 -7.52 5.14
CA LEU A 85 -12.96 -6.37 5.78
C LEU A 85 -11.44 -6.56 5.86
N ASN A 86 -10.84 -7.10 4.79
CA ASN A 86 -9.42 -7.41 4.73
C ASN A 86 -8.76 -6.70 3.52
N GLY A 87 -7.50 -6.25 3.66
CA GLY A 87 -6.87 -5.38 2.67
C GLY A 87 -7.50 -3.99 2.64
N LEU A 88 -7.76 -3.42 1.47
CA LEU A 88 -8.51 -2.18 1.29
C LEU A 88 -9.99 -2.50 1.09
N TYR A 89 -10.87 -1.89 1.88
CA TYR A 89 -12.33 -2.07 1.82
C TYR A 89 -13.06 -0.75 2.04
N GLN A 90 -14.37 -0.74 1.80
CA GLN A 90 -15.25 0.39 2.15
C GLN A 90 -16.14 0.05 3.34
N SER A 91 -16.28 1.00 4.27
CA SER A 91 -17.21 0.97 5.39
C SER A 91 -17.83 2.34 5.58
N SER A 92 -19.18 2.40 5.66
CA SER A 92 -19.93 3.66 5.81
C SER A 92 -19.56 4.74 4.76
N GLY A 93 -19.16 4.33 3.56
CA GLY A 93 -18.73 5.23 2.49
C GLY A 93 -17.29 5.74 2.62
N ASN A 94 -16.52 5.27 3.61
CA ASN A 94 -15.11 5.58 3.77
C ASN A 94 -14.25 4.39 3.33
N PHE A 95 -13.08 4.66 2.73
CA PHE A 95 -12.07 3.65 2.49
C PHE A 95 -11.24 3.43 3.75
N CYS A 96 -11.04 2.17 4.11
CA CYS A 96 -10.23 1.75 5.24
C CYS A 96 -9.35 0.56 4.84
N THR A 97 -8.21 0.40 5.51
CA THR A 97 -7.37 -0.79 5.36
C THR A 97 -7.35 -1.61 6.63
N GLN A 98 -7.34 -2.93 6.47
CA GLN A 98 -6.99 -3.89 7.50
C GLN A 98 -5.97 -4.86 6.90
N CYS A 99 -4.71 -4.76 7.30
CA CYS A 99 -3.62 -5.55 6.74
C CYS A 99 -3.10 -6.64 7.68
N GLU A 100 -3.39 -6.56 8.97
CA GLU A 100 -2.99 -7.58 9.95
C GLU A 100 -3.97 -8.78 9.89
N ALA A 101 -3.49 -10.03 9.79
CA ALA A 101 -2.08 -10.41 9.69
C ALA A 101 -1.59 -10.52 8.21
N MET A 102 -2.45 -10.81 7.22
CA MET A 102 -2.08 -11.12 5.83
C MET A 102 -2.98 -10.39 4.81
N GLY A 103 -3.47 -9.20 5.15
CA GLY A 103 -4.37 -8.43 4.28
C GLY A 103 -3.68 -7.61 3.20
N PHE A 104 -2.39 -7.34 3.34
CA PHE A 104 -1.67 -6.51 2.36
C PHE A 104 -1.62 -7.14 0.97
N ARG A 105 -1.57 -8.48 0.87
CA ARG A 105 -1.64 -9.24 -0.37
C ARG A 105 -2.95 -9.07 -1.16
N GLN A 106 -3.97 -8.50 -0.54
CA GLN A 106 -5.22 -8.13 -1.21
C GLN A 106 -5.23 -6.68 -1.73
N ILE A 107 -4.08 -5.98 -1.63
CA ILE A 107 -3.87 -4.63 -2.16
C ILE A 107 -2.98 -4.67 -3.41
N THR A 108 -1.89 -5.41 -3.34
CA THR A 108 -0.95 -5.61 -4.47
C THR A 108 -0.14 -6.89 -4.26
N TYR A 109 0.51 -7.39 -5.32
CA TYR A 109 1.47 -8.49 -5.18
C TYR A 109 2.69 -8.05 -4.38
N TYR A 110 3.03 -8.84 -3.35
CA TYR A 110 4.09 -8.46 -2.40
C TYR A 110 4.70 -9.67 -1.68
N LEU A 111 5.90 -9.50 -1.08
CA LEU A 111 6.45 -10.42 -0.08
C LEU A 111 5.73 -10.20 1.25
N ASP A 112 4.51 -10.70 1.38
CA ASP A 112 3.63 -10.47 2.52
C ASP A 112 4.02 -11.33 3.72
N ARG A 113 5.15 -10.96 4.33
CA ARG A 113 5.77 -11.66 5.47
C ARG A 113 6.23 -10.64 6.52
N PRO A 114 6.15 -10.98 7.82
CA PRO A 114 6.49 -10.05 8.90
C PRO A 114 7.99 -9.75 9.03
N ASP A 115 8.86 -10.55 8.43
CA ASP A 115 10.31 -10.38 8.40
C ASP A 115 10.80 -9.50 7.21
N VAL A 116 9.92 -9.14 6.30
CA VAL A 116 10.20 -8.23 5.19
C VAL A 116 9.83 -6.80 5.60
N LEU A 117 10.84 -5.97 5.80
CA LEU A 117 10.67 -4.59 6.23
C LEU A 117 10.91 -3.65 5.06
N SER A 118 9.98 -2.70 4.84
CA SER A 118 10.09 -1.72 3.76
C SER A 118 9.70 -0.32 4.22
N VAL A 119 10.28 0.68 3.59
CA VAL A 119 9.87 2.08 3.65
C VAL A 119 8.72 2.29 2.67
N PHE A 120 7.68 2.97 3.10
CA PHE A 120 6.49 3.21 2.28
C PHE A 120 6.38 4.69 1.88
N THR A 121 6.14 4.92 0.60
CA THR A 121 5.61 6.19 0.08
C THR A 121 4.26 5.89 -0.53
N THR A 122 3.22 6.54 -0.01
CA THR A 122 1.84 6.29 -0.40
C THR A 122 1.24 7.54 -1.03
N LYS A 123 0.81 7.42 -2.26
CA LYS A 123 0.09 8.44 -3.00
C LYS A 123 -1.37 8.03 -3.11
N ILE A 124 -2.27 8.90 -2.70
CA ILE A 124 -3.71 8.67 -2.68
C ILE A 124 -4.37 9.71 -3.57
N ASN A 125 -4.97 9.26 -4.66
CA ASN A 125 -5.78 10.09 -5.54
C ASN A 125 -7.26 9.77 -5.33
N ALA A 126 -8.08 10.78 -5.05
CA ALA A 126 -9.51 10.61 -4.80
C ALA A 126 -10.31 11.87 -5.15
N ASN A 127 -11.60 11.71 -5.35
CA ASN A 127 -12.51 12.84 -5.42
C ASN A 127 -12.69 13.47 -4.02
N ARG A 128 -12.10 14.64 -3.78
CA ARG A 128 -12.09 15.33 -2.49
C ARG A 128 -13.47 15.86 -2.07
N GLU A 129 -14.44 15.92 -2.96
CA GLU A 129 -15.82 16.22 -2.57
C GLU A 129 -16.44 15.07 -1.77
N HIS A 130 -16.08 13.83 -2.12
CA HIS A 130 -16.52 12.61 -1.43
C HIS A 130 -15.57 12.19 -0.31
N TYR A 131 -14.25 12.36 -0.51
CA TYR A 131 -13.19 11.94 0.40
C TYR A 131 -12.28 13.12 0.75
N PRO A 132 -12.76 14.11 1.55
CA PRO A 132 -11.97 15.29 1.90
C PRO A 132 -10.73 14.99 2.74
N VAL A 133 -10.70 13.87 3.47
CA VAL A 133 -9.58 13.44 4.30
C VAL A 133 -8.90 12.24 3.65
N LEU A 134 -7.58 12.32 3.41
CA LEU A 134 -6.74 11.25 2.87
C LEU A 134 -5.56 11.02 3.80
N LEU A 135 -5.51 9.89 4.47
CA LEU A 135 -4.50 9.56 5.48
C LEU A 135 -3.73 8.30 5.11
N SER A 136 -2.45 8.25 5.47
CA SER A 136 -1.63 7.05 5.46
C SER A 136 -0.56 7.12 6.55
N ASN A 137 0.27 6.08 6.64
CA ASN A 137 1.40 6.04 7.58
C ASN A 137 2.43 7.14 7.26
N GLY A 138 3.13 7.60 8.30
CA GLY A 138 4.26 8.49 8.20
C GLY A 138 3.87 9.96 8.18
N ASN A 139 4.58 10.75 7.37
CA ASN A 139 4.41 12.20 7.29
C ASN A 139 3.76 12.60 5.96
N LEU A 140 2.81 13.52 6.02
CA LEU A 140 2.28 14.16 4.82
C LEU A 140 3.37 15.04 4.19
N ILE A 141 3.76 14.75 2.95
CA ILE A 141 4.79 15.50 2.22
C ILE A 141 4.23 16.40 1.12
N GLU A 142 3.06 16.06 0.60
CA GLU A 142 2.38 16.88 -0.39
C GLU A 142 0.86 16.68 -0.31
N GLU A 143 0.10 17.74 -0.48
CA GLU A 143 -1.36 17.69 -0.58
C GLU A 143 -1.85 18.68 -1.63
N THR A 144 -2.74 18.20 -2.48
CA THR A 144 -3.41 18.99 -3.53
C THR A 144 -4.94 18.81 -3.47
N ASN A 145 -5.67 19.42 -4.41
CA ASN A 145 -7.14 19.31 -4.45
C ASN A 145 -7.68 17.90 -4.69
N ASN A 146 -6.88 16.96 -5.17
CA ASN A 146 -7.32 15.61 -5.47
C ASN A 146 -6.33 14.52 -5.05
N GLN A 147 -5.27 14.89 -4.33
CA GLN A 147 -4.18 13.98 -4.01
C GLN A 147 -3.57 14.30 -2.65
N ALA A 148 -3.09 13.26 -1.96
CA ALA A 148 -2.19 13.38 -0.81
C ALA A 148 -1.03 12.37 -0.97
N ILE A 149 0.19 12.80 -0.64
CA ILE A 149 1.38 11.96 -0.66
C ILE A 149 1.95 11.88 0.75
N TRP A 150 2.07 10.66 1.25
CA TRP A 150 2.59 10.33 2.57
C TRP A 150 3.92 9.58 2.43
N HIS A 151 4.86 9.86 3.30
CA HIS A 151 6.12 9.12 3.37
C HIS A 151 6.38 8.63 4.78
N ASP A 152 6.52 7.33 4.93
CA ASP A 152 6.87 6.67 6.18
C ASP A 152 8.31 6.17 6.11
N PRO A 153 9.26 6.90 6.71
CA PRO A 153 10.69 6.60 6.60
C PRO A 153 11.14 5.43 7.47
N ALA A 154 10.28 4.95 8.39
CA ALA A 154 10.63 3.86 9.29
C ALA A 154 10.32 2.51 8.63
N PRO A 155 11.34 1.65 8.35
CA PRO A 155 11.10 0.34 7.80
C PRO A 155 10.14 -0.46 8.68
N LYS A 156 9.08 -0.99 8.09
CA LYS A 156 8.06 -1.78 8.76
C LYS A 156 7.54 -2.92 7.89
N PRO A 157 7.02 -4.01 8.50
CA PRO A 157 6.33 -5.06 7.76
C PRO A 157 5.02 -4.52 7.19
N CYS A 158 4.60 -5.10 6.07
CA CYS A 158 3.43 -4.62 5.33
C CYS A 158 2.10 -4.76 6.07
N TYR A 159 1.99 -5.63 7.08
CA TYR A 159 0.78 -5.74 7.90
C TYR A 159 0.48 -4.47 8.72
N LEU A 160 1.46 -3.58 8.91
CA LEU A 160 1.29 -2.27 9.55
C LEU A 160 0.91 -1.15 8.57
N PHE A 161 0.78 -1.46 7.29
CA PHE A 161 0.32 -0.48 6.30
C PHE A 161 -1.10 -0.03 6.61
N ALA A 162 -1.33 1.29 6.54
CA ALA A 162 -2.65 1.88 6.75
C ALA A 162 -2.94 2.98 5.72
N LEU A 163 -4.16 2.99 5.22
CA LEU A 163 -4.75 4.03 4.40
C LEU A 163 -6.20 4.25 4.86
N VAL A 164 -6.58 5.50 5.01
CA VAL A 164 -7.97 5.91 5.24
C VAL A 164 -8.31 7.07 4.30
N ALA A 165 -9.43 6.98 3.61
CA ALA A 165 -9.96 8.09 2.81
C ALA A 165 -11.45 8.23 3.08
N GLY A 166 -11.89 9.42 3.50
CA GLY A 166 -13.30 9.57 3.87
C GLY A 166 -13.71 10.98 4.25
N LYS A 167 -14.99 11.08 4.60
CA LYS A 167 -15.56 12.30 5.17
C LYS A 167 -15.51 12.17 6.69
N LEU A 168 -14.41 12.67 7.27
CA LEU A 168 -14.12 12.55 8.70
C LEU A 168 -14.00 13.92 9.33
N ASP A 169 -14.48 14.03 10.58
CA ASP A 169 -14.17 15.12 11.48
C ASP A 169 -12.90 14.76 12.28
N PHE A 170 -12.30 15.75 12.97
CA PHE A 170 -11.17 15.46 13.85
C PHE A 170 -11.17 16.32 15.10
N LEU A 171 -10.66 15.73 16.18
CA LEU A 171 -10.25 16.44 17.40
C LEU A 171 -8.75 16.69 17.32
N GLN A 172 -8.35 17.91 17.65
CA GLN A 172 -6.93 18.29 17.68
C GLN A 172 -6.50 18.62 19.11
N ASP A 173 -5.32 18.14 19.47
CA ASP A 173 -4.64 18.44 20.72
C ASP A 173 -3.13 18.55 20.48
N GLU A 174 -2.36 18.88 21.51
CA GLU A 174 -0.92 19.03 21.45
C GLU A 174 -0.26 18.27 22.60
N TYR A 175 0.85 17.60 22.30
CA TYR A 175 1.70 16.97 23.29
C TYR A 175 3.11 17.55 23.25
N ILE A 176 3.65 17.88 24.44
CA ILE A 176 5.04 18.32 24.56
C ILE A 176 5.87 17.15 25.09
N THR A 177 6.84 16.70 24.30
CA THR A 177 7.75 15.62 24.68
C THR A 177 8.65 16.04 25.85
N SER A 178 9.29 15.07 26.50
CA SER A 178 10.29 15.33 27.56
C SER A 178 11.49 16.18 27.09
N THR A 179 11.74 16.20 25.79
CA THR A 179 12.79 17.03 25.16
C THR A 179 12.30 18.42 24.74
N GLY A 180 11.05 18.79 25.05
CA GLY A 180 10.46 20.09 24.70
C GLY A 180 9.93 20.19 23.26
N ARG A 181 9.92 19.08 22.46
CA ARG A 181 9.33 19.09 21.14
C ARG A 181 7.82 19.05 21.21
N LYS A 182 7.18 19.96 20.50
CA LYS A 182 5.73 19.99 20.30
C LYS A 182 5.31 18.95 19.26
N VAL A 183 4.28 18.19 19.55
CA VAL A 183 3.67 17.17 18.68
C VAL A 183 2.20 17.49 18.55
N ASP A 184 1.72 17.70 17.31
CA ASP A 184 0.30 17.84 17.01
C ASP A 184 -0.35 16.46 17.03
N LEU A 185 -1.47 16.34 17.74
CA LEU A 185 -2.28 15.13 17.83
C LEU A 185 -3.60 15.39 17.13
N ARG A 186 -4.03 14.44 16.29
CA ARG A 186 -5.34 14.47 15.64
C ARG A 186 -5.99 13.11 15.74
N VAL A 187 -7.22 13.09 16.25
CA VAL A 187 -8.06 11.90 16.28
C VAL A 187 -9.20 12.10 15.28
N TYR A 188 -9.19 11.31 14.22
CA TYR A 188 -10.21 11.37 13.18
C TYR A 188 -11.35 10.43 13.52
N VAL A 189 -12.59 10.89 13.30
CA VAL A 189 -13.82 10.15 13.62
C VAL A 189 -14.86 10.36 12.53
N GLU A 190 -15.81 9.46 12.40
CA GLU A 190 -17.01 9.72 11.60
C GLU A 190 -17.84 10.84 12.23
N PRO A 191 -18.53 11.68 11.42
CA PRO A 191 -19.39 12.76 11.89
C PRO A 191 -20.55 12.30 12.77
#